data_7c77da9c6b9c45551b263d2e7abcdad2
#
_entry.id   7c77da9c6b9c45551b263d2e7abcdad2
#
_cell.length_a   1.000
_cell.length_b   1.000
_cell.length_c   1.000
_cell.angle_alpha   90.00
_cell.angle_beta   90.00
_cell.angle_gamma   90.00
#
_symmetry.space_group_name_H-M   'P 1'
#
loop_
_entity.id
_entity.type
_entity.pdbx_description
1 polymer ?
#
loop_
_entity_poly.entity_id
_entity_poly.type
_entity_poly.pdbx_seq_one_letter_code
_entity_poly.pdbx_strand_id
1 'polypeptide(L)'
;SLSVALNDRAQVEAVSSNGRTPLVWRNAVESGTAVMCNIGIYGKVFRGFYASAFSLLGSAMAYPVINSAAFYLDDFPSPIPSGNGKYIKRDYNMSISEFYSQVWWPDLVRLAERYGIRFTGVMIENYGDDTKDDPIRQTDNTQFEYYGGLLLRQNGEIGYHGYNHQPLVLPNTHYGKEYAYVQWPNRKA
;
A
#
# COMPACT_ATOMS: atom_id res chain seq x y z
N SER A 1 25.89 18.17 -1.95
CA SER A 1 26.38 18.26 -3.33
C SER A 1 27.92 18.35 -3.33
N LEU A 2 28.51 17.73 -4.32
CA LEU A 2 29.95 17.77 -4.55
C LEU A 2 30.32 18.98 -5.41
N SER A 3 31.55 19.49 -5.24
CA SER A 3 32.11 20.43 -6.21
C SER A 3 32.57 19.62 -7.45
N VAL A 4 32.05 19.99 -8.62
CA VAL A 4 32.29 19.31 -9.87
C VAL A 4 32.70 20.29 -10.95
N ALA A 5 33.64 19.89 -11.81
CA ALA A 5 33.96 20.59 -13.06
C ALA A 5 33.29 19.82 -14.21
N LEU A 6 32.52 20.48 -15.00
CA LEU A 6 31.83 19.90 -16.14
C LEU A 6 32.59 20.22 -17.42
N ASN A 7 32.56 19.30 -18.37
CA ASN A 7 33.10 19.53 -19.70
C ASN A 7 32.10 20.29 -20.59
N ASP A 8 32.54 20.76 -21.73
CA ASP A 8 31.75 21.56 -22.66
C ASP A 8 30.55 20.80 -23.29
N ARG A 9 30.49 19.47 -23.12
CA ARG A 9 29.43 18.63 -23.63
C ARG A 9 28.28 18.44 -22.60
N ALA A 10 28.52 18.84 -21.35
CA ALA A 10 27.56 18.69 -20.30
C ALA A 10 26.42 19.71 -20.46
N GLN A 11 25.22 19.22 -20.58
CA GLN A 11 24.03 20.05 -20.55
C GLN A 11 23.50 20.12 -19.12
N VAL A 12 23.57 21.29 -18.50
CA VAL A 12 23.11 21.49 -17.12
C VAL A 12 21.61 21.76 -17.13
N GLU A 13 20.85 20.95 -16.40
CA GLU A 13 19.39 21.00 -16.31
C GLU A 13 18.93 21.66 -15.00
N ALA A 14 19.71 21.55 -13.93
CA ALA A 14 19.41 22.20 -12.65
C ALA A 14 20.69 22.62 -11.93
N VAL A 15 20.62 23.79 -11.29
CA VAL A 15 21.70 24.34 -10.44
C VAL A 15 21.17 24.66 -9.05
N SER A 16 22.07 24.82 -8.09
CA SER A 16 21.74 25.32 -6.76
C SER A 16 21.17 26.74 -6.82
N SER A 17 20.47 27.16 -5.79
CA SER A 17 19.81 28.49 -5.70
C SER A 17 20.78 29.67 -5.89
N ASN A 18 22.06 29.50 -5.58
CA ASN A 18 23.10 30.49 -5.81
C ASN A 18 23.71 30.41 -7.24
N GLY A 19 23.21 29.52 -8.09
CA GLY A 19 23.65 29.34 -9.48
C GLY A 19 25.05 28.73 -9.68
N ARG A 20 25.73 28.32 -8.60
CA ARG A 20 27.16 27.95 -8.66
C ARG A 20 27.42 26.45 -8.76
N THR A 21 26.51 25.64 -8.23
CA THR A 21 26.73 24.20 -8.17
C THR A 21 25.76 23.49 -9.11
N PRO A 22 26.24 22.74 -10.11
CA PRO A 22 25.38 21.88 -10.91
C PRO A 22 24.76 20.78 -10.03
N LEU A 23 23.45 20.64 -10.09
CA LEU A 23 22.70 19.63 -9.35
C LEU A 23 22.24 18.48 -10.24
N VAL A 24 21.87 18.78 -11.48
CA VAL A 24 21.54 17.78 -12.50
C VAL A 24 22.14 18.22 -13.82
N TRP A 25 22.76 17.29 -14.50
CA TRP A 25 23.22 17.50 -15.87
C TRP A 25 23.19 16.18 -16.64
N ARG A 26 23.17 16.28 -17.95
CA ARG A 26 23.25 15.14 -18.86
C ARG A 26 24.43 15.28 -19.82
N ASN A 27 24.95 14.14 -20.21
CA ASN A 27 26.00 14.02 -21.25
C ASN A 27 25.60 12.95 -22.25
N ALA A 28 25.85 13.18 -23.51
CA ALA A 28 25.84 12.11 -24.50
C ALA A 28 27.08 11.22 -24.28
N VAL A 29 26.84 9.92 -24.22
CA VAL A 29 27.89 8.89 -24.07
C VAL A 29 27.63 7.85 -25.15
N GLU A 30 28.48 7.84 -26.16
CA GLU A 30 28.31 6.99 -27.36
C GLU A 30 26.90 7.14 -27.97
N SER A 31 26.13 6.06 -28.00
CA SER A 31 24.74 6.06 -28.48
C SER A 31 23.69 6.31 -27.39
N GLY A 32 24.11 6.57 -26.18
CA GLY A 32 23.24 6.75 -25.00
C GLY A 32 23.36 8.12 -24.35
N THR A 33 22.62 8.29 -23.29
CA THR A 33 22.61 9.50 -22.44
C THR A 33 22.91 9.10 -20.99
N ALA A 34 23.85 9.79 -20.37
CA ALA A 34 24.11 9.69 -18.94
C ALA A 34 23.52 10.92 -18.24
N VAL A 35 22.71 10.72 -17.20
CA VAL A 35 22.19 11.78 -16.36
C VAL A 35 22.81 11.65 -14.97
N MET A 36 23.35 12.73 -14.49
CA MET A 36 24.01 12.80 -13.19
C MET A 36 23.19 13.66 -12.22
N CYS A 37 22.98 13.15 -11.01
CA CYS A 37 22.35 13.88 -9.92
C CYS A 37 23.36 14.10 -8.78
N ASN A 38 23.72 15.34 -8.55
CA ASN A 38 24.69 15.75 -7.52
C ASN A 38 23.94 16.18 -6.24
N ILE A 39 23.01 15.33 -5.78
CA ILE A 39 22.17 15.58 -4.62
C ILE A 39 22.16 14.31 -3.78
N GLY A 40 22.48 14.44 -2.49
CA GLY A 40 22.54 13.32 -1.53
C GLY A 40 21.30 13.23 -0.62
N ILE A 41 20.13 13.65 -1.09
CA ILE A 41 18.90 13.69 -0.29
C ILE A 41 17.90 12.65 -0.82
N TYR A 42 17.55 11.66 0.03
CA TYR A 42 16.72 10.52 -0.35
C TYR A 42 15.29 10.57 0.23
N GLY A 43 14.88 11.69 0.80
CA GLY A 43 13.54 11.84 1.37
C GLY A 43 12.41 11.77 0.33
N LYS A 44 11.21 11.40 0.77
CA LYS A 44 10.02 11.27 -0.10
C LYS A 44 9.72 12.52 -0.93
N VAL A 45 10.04 13.70 -0.39
CA VAL A 45 9.84 15.01 -1.05
C VAL A 45 10.62 15.12 -2.38
N PHE A 46 11.73 14.41 -2.50
CA PHE A 46 12.59 14.46 -3.69
C PHE A 46 12.25 13.43 -4.77
N ARG A 47 11.23 12.60 -4.58
CA ARG A 47 10.82 11.59 -5.56
C ARG A 47 10.48 12.20 -6.92
N GLY A 48 9.75 13.32 -6.93
CA GLY A 48 9.41 14.04 -8.16
C GLY A 48 10.66 14.58 -8.87
N PHE A 49 11.64 15.05 -8.11
CA PHE A 49 12.90 15.53 -8.65
C PHE A 49 13.71 14.38 -9.32
N TYR A 50 13.82 13.22 -8.68
CA TYR A 50 14.48 12.07 -9.27
C TYR A 50 13.73 11.51 -10.47
N ALA A 51 12.40 11.50 -10.44
CA ALA A 51 11.58 11.12 -11.59
C ALA A 51 11.82 12.06 -12.78
N SER A 52 11.91 13.37 -12.55
CA SER A 52 12.23 14.36 -13.57
C SER A 52 13.65 14.17 -14.13
N ALA A 53 14.63 13.93 -13.26
CA ALA A 53 16.00 13.64 -13.71
C ALA A 53 16.05 12.35 -14.55
N PHE A 54 15.30 11.34 -14.14
CA PHE A 54 15.21 10.07 -14.87
C PHE A 54 14.57 10.25 -16.26
N SER A 55 13.60 11.16 -16.40
CA SER A 55 12.98 11.47 -17.71
C SER A 55 13.93 12.02 -18.76
N LEU A 56 15.09 12.53 -18.35
CA LEU A 56 16.12 13.03 -19.25
C LEU A 56 16.95 11.93 -19.95
N LEU A 57 16.78 10.66 -19.53
CA LEU A 57 17.49 9.53 -20.12
C LEU A 57 16.98 9.12 -21.51
N GLY A 58 15.74 9.49 -21.85
CA GLY A 58 15.11 9.08 -23.11
C GLY A 58 14.19 10.12 -23.70
N SER A 59 13.77 9.88 -24.92
CA SER A 59 12.83 10.74 -25.64
C SER A 59 11.38 10.63 -25.15
N ALA A 60 11.06 9.54 -24.43
CA ALA A 60 9.74 9.31 -23.85
C ALA A 60 9.88 8.60 -22.51
N MET A 61 9.09 9.01 -21.53
CA MET A 61 9.02 8.38 -20.22
C MET A 61 7.58 8.42 -19.70
N ALA A 62 7.10 7.31 -19.21
CA ALA A 62 5.87 7.26 -18.43
C ALA A 62 6.18 7.37 -16.94
N TYR A 63 5.55 8.31 -16.25
CA TYR A 63 5.66 8.47 -14.80
C TYR A 63 4.29 8.77 -14.21
N PRO A 64 4.03 8.36 -12.97
CA PRO A 64 2.76 8.65 -12.32
C PRO A 64 2.65 10.15 -12.03
N VAL A 65 1.58 10.77 -12.53
CA VAL A 65 1.27 12.20 -12.31
C VAL A 65 0.33 12.37 -11.11
N ILE A 66 -0.31 11.28 -10.68
CA ILE A 66 -1.31 11.32 -9.62
C ILE A 66 -0.60 11.23 -8.28
N ASN A 67 -0.71 12.30 -7.49
CA ASN A 67 -0.35 12.28 -6.08
C ASN A 67 -1.58 11.84 -5.29
N SER A 68 -1.74 10.52 -5.14
CA SER A 68 -2.88 9.93 -4.44
C SER A 68 -2.40 8.99 -3.32
N ALA A 69 -3.26 8.81 -2.33
CA ALA A 69 -3.11 7.82 -1.27
C ALA A 69 -4.37 6.95 -1.25
N ALA A 70 -4.20 5.66 -1.03
CA ALA A 70 -5.29 4.74 -0.79
C ALA A 70 -5.21 4.26 0.67
N PHE A 71 -6.37 4.12 1.30
CA PHE A 71 -6.51 3.68 2.68
C PHE A 71 -7.31 2.39 2.72
N TYR A 72 -6.65 1.33 3.11
CA TYR A 72 -7.26 0.01 3.22
C TYR A 72 -7.55 -0.32 4.67
N LEU A 73 -8.74 -0.87 4.91
CA LEU A 73 -9.09 -1.55 6.16
C LEU A 73 -8.90 -3.03 5.90
N ASP A 74 -7.75 -3.50 6.34
CA ASP A 74 -7.34 -4.88 6.15
C ASP A 74 -8.18 -5.82 7.01
N ASP A 75 -8.40 -7.05 6.56
CA ASP A 75 -9.25 -8.02 7.25
C ASP A 75 -10.66 -7.52 7.55
N PHE A 76 -11.18 -6.64 6.73
CA PHE A 76 -12.46 -5.98 6.98
C PHE A 76 -13.67 -6.94 6.88
N PRO A 77 -14.67 -6.82 7.74
CA PRO A 77 -14.81 -5.91 8.88
C PRO A 77 -14.14 -6.43 10.15
N SER A 78 -13.19 -7.27 10.04
CA SER A 78 -12.53 -8.05 11.05
C SER A 78 -13.55 -8.79 11.95
N PRO A 79 -13.69 -10.10 11.87
CA PRO A 79 -14.39 -10.76 12.93
C PRO A 79 -13.71 -10.29 14.20
N ILE A 80 -14.51 -9.90 15.12
CA ILE A 80 -14.09 -9.47 16.43
C ILE A 80 -12.90 -10.33 16.80
N PRO A 81 -11.70 -9.74 16.93
CA PRO A 81 -10.50 -10.53 17.11
C PRO A 81 -10.72 -11.58 18.17
N SER A 82 -10.39 -12.81 17.87
CA SER A 82 -10.49 -13.94 18.79
C SER A 82 -9.52 -13.72 19.95
N GLY A 83 -9.79 -12.73 20.75
CA GLY A 83 -9.02 -12.35 21.91
C GLY A 83 -9.94 -12.15 23.09
N ASN A 84 -9.38 -12.12 24.27
CA ASN A 84 -10.17 -11.86 25.47
C ASN A 84 -10.54 -10.39 25.68
N GLY A 85 -10.19 -9.51 24.74
CA GLY A 85 -10.46 -8.07 24.82
C GLY A 85 -9.84 -7.37 26.03
N LYS A 86 -8.82 -7.98 26.65
CA LYS A 86 -8.22 -7.52 27.92
C LYS A 86 -7.88 -6.02 27.93
N TYR A 87 -7.28 -5.54 26.87
CA TYR A 87 -6.86 -4.13 26.79
C TYR A 87 -8.06 -3.20 26.54
N ILE A 88 -9.02 -3.62 25.73
CA ILE A 88 -10.27 -2.88 25.51
C ILE A 88 -11.02 -2.78 26.85
N LYS A 89 -11.13 -3.90 27.57
CA LYS A 89 -11.79 -3.90 28.88
C LYS A 89 -11.08 -3.01 29.88
N ARG A 90 -9.75 -3.01 29.91
CA ARG A 90 -8.94 -2.19 30.80
C ARG A 90 -9.09 -0.70 30.50
N ASP A 91 -8.99 -0.33 29.22
CA ASP A 91 -8.85 1.10 28.82
C ASP A 91 -10.20 1.77 28.59
N TYR A 92 -11.20 1.03 28.16
CA TYR A 92 -12.53 1.55 27.80
C TYR A 92 -13.67 1.00 28.65
N ASN A 93 -13.40 -0.03 29.46
CA ASN A 93 -14.43 -0.78 30.20
C ASN A 93 -15.57 -1.33 29.33
N MET A 94 -15.27 -1.64 28.06
CA MET A 94 -16.20 -2.13 27.06
C MET A 94 -15.91 -3.59 26.71
N SER A 95 -16.92 -4.27 26.15
CA SER A 95 -16.71 -5.47 25.36
C SER A 95 -16.08 -5.13 24.01
N ILE A 96 -15.56 -6.13 23.29
CA ILE A 96 -14.99 -5.94 21.97
C ILE A 96 -16.03 -5.38 21.00
N SER A 97 -17.25 -5.93 21.02
CA SER A 97 -18.34 -5.51 20.15
C SER A 97 -18.77 -4.06 20.42
N GLU A 98 -18.86 -3.67 21.68
CA GLU A 98 -19.15 -2.29 22.07
C GLU A 98 -18.07 -1.33 21.61
N PHE A 99 -16.80 -1.72 21.78
CA PHE A 99 -15.67 -0.92 21.30
C PHE A 99 -15.71 -0.70 19.79
N TYR A 100 -15.98 -1.75 19.00
CA TYR A 100 -16.08 -1.65 17.55
C TYR A 100 -17.19 -0.69 17.11
N SER A 101 -18.36 -0.81 17.73
CA SER A 101 -19.52 0.00 17.36
C SER A 101 -19.48 1.43 17.88
N GLN A 102 -18.92 1.64 19.08
CA GLN A 102 -18.99 2.94 19.76
C GLN A 102 -17.71 3.77 19.66
N VAL A 103 -16.57 3.15 19.37
CA VAL A 103 -15.27 3.83 19.30
C VAL A 103 -14.64 3.67 17.93
N TRP A 104 -14.28 2.44 17.54
CA TRP A 104 -13.50 2.20 16.34
C TRP A 104 -14.18 2.69 15.06
N TRP A 105 -15.44 2.29 14.84
CA TRP A 105 -16.16 2.70 13.64
C TRP A 105 -16.46 4.21 13.60
N PRO A 106 -16.97 4.84 14.67
CA PRO A 106 -17.15 6.27 14.69
C PRO A 106 -15.88 7.08 14.49
N ASP A 107 -14.74 6.59 14.97
CA ASP A 107 -13.45 7.24 14.76
C ASP A 107 -13.03 7.19 13.29
N LEU A 108 -13.20 6.06 12.61
CA LEU A 108 -12.93 5.94 11.18
C LEU A 108 -13.82 6.88 10.37
N VAL A 109 -15.11 6.96 10.69
CA VAL A 109 -16.03 7.89 10.03
C VAL A 109 -15.60 9.33 10.22
N ARG A 110 -15.26 9.74 11.43
CA ARG A 110 -14.76 11.09 11.72
C ARG A 110 -13.48 11.42 10.96
N LEU A 111 -12.57 10.47 10.83
CA LEU A 111 -11.34 10.65 10.03
C LEU A 111 -11.67 10.79 8.55
N ALA A 112 -12.58 9.94 8.03
CA ALA A 112 -13.03 10.01 6.65
C ALA A 112 -13.62 11.39 6.32
N GLU A 113 -14.53 11.87 7.15
CA GLU A 113 -15.17 13.18 6.97
C GLU A 113 -14.18 14.34 7.10
N ARG A 114 -13.34 14.30 8.14
CA ARG A 114 -12.39 15.38 8.42
C ARG A 114 -11.35 15.58 7.32
N TYR A 115 -10.88 14.51 6.72
CA TYR A 115 -9.77 14.51 5.76
C TYR A 115 -10.17 14.16 4.33
N GLY A 116 -11.46 13.94 4.07
CA GLY A 116 -11.95 13.53 2.75
C GLY A 116 -11.42 12.15 2.34
N ILE A 117 -11.19 11.25 3.30
CA ILE A 117 -10.66 9.91 3.06
C ILE A 117 -11.80 8.99 2.61
N ARG A 118 -11.52 8.17 1.60
CA ARG A 118 -12.33 7.02 1.23
C ARG A 118 -11.60 5.76 1.63
N PHE A 119 -12.22 4.96 2.47
CA PHE A 119 -11.65 3.66 2.86
C PHE A 119 -12.10 2.59 1.88
N THR A 120 -11.21 1.66 1.60
CA THR A 120 -11.51 0.39 0.95
C THR A 120 -11.43 -0.72 1.99
N GLY A 121 -12.55 -1.34 2.33
CA GLY A 121 -12.58 -2.49 3.21
C GLY A 121 -12.24 -3.75 2.43
N VAL A 122 -11.08 -4.37 2.69
CA VAL A 122 -10.68 -5.59 2.00
C VAL A 122 -11.10 -6.81 2.81
N MET A 123 -12.12 -7.49 2.30
CA MET A 123 -12.80 -8.59 2.98
C MET A 123 -12.03 -9.88 2.88
N ILE A 124 -11.93 -10.58 4.00
CA ILE A 124 -11.47 -11.96 4.10
C ILE A 124 -12.60 -12.86 4.58
N GLU A 125 -12.73 -14.05 4.01
CA GLU A 125 -13.84 -14.94 4.37
C GLU A 125 -13.51 -15.85 5.55
N ASN A 126 -12.26 -16.25 5.67
CA ASN A 126 -11.81 -17.15 6.74
C ASN A 126 -10.48 -16.69 7.31
N TYR A 127 -10.42 -16.57 8.64
CA TYR A 127 -9.19 -16.23 9.37
C TYR A 127 -8.31 -17.44 9.69
N GLY A 128 -8.83 -18.65 9.49
CA GLY A 128 -8.05 -19.86 9.65
C GLY A 128 -7.08 -20.04 8.49
N ASP A 129 -5.85 -20.41 8.80
CA ASP A 129 -4.84 -20.77 7.80
C ASP A 129 -4.99 -22.23 7.35
N ASP A 130 -6.08 -22.89 7.72
CA ASP A 130 -6.31 -24.29 7.37
C ASP A 130 -6.67 -24.42 5.89
N THR A 131 -5.88 -25.20 5.18
CA THR A 131 -6.06 -25.51 3.77
C THR A 131 -6.38 -26.97 3.49
N LYS A 132 -6.62 -27.78 4.55
CA LYS A 132 -6.76 -29.24 4.41
C LYS A 132 -8.16 -29.67 4.07
N ASP A 133 -9.16 -28.95 4.57
CA ASP A 133 -10.57 -29.30 4.41
C ASP A 133 -11.28 -28.46 3.34
N ASP A 134 -12.53 -28.79 3.10
CA ASP A 134 -13.37 -27.96 2.24
C ASP A 134 -13.51 -26.54 2.82
N PRO A 135 -13.60 -25.51 1.97
CA PRO A 135 -13.80 -24.14 2.44
C PRO A 135 -14.97 -24.06 3.38
N ILE A 136 -14.67 -23.73 4.63
CA ILE A 136 -15.71 -23.48 5.63
C ILE A 136 -16.19 -22.05 5.39
N ARG A 137 -17.45 -21.90 4.99
CA ARG A 137 -18.07 -20.58 5.03
C ARG A 137 -18.23 -20.17 6.47
N GLN A 138 -17.81 -18.98 6.80
CA GLN A 138 -18.31 -18.36 8.02
C GLN A 138 -19.83 -18.25 7.90
N THR A 139 -20.53 -18.87 8.81
CA THR A 139 -21.99 -18.88 8.80
C THR A 139 -22.60 -17.57 9.26
N ASP A 140 -21.81 -16.72 9.89
CA ASP A 140 -22.27 -15.40 10.38
C ASP A 140 -21.71 -14.27 9.53
N ASN A 141 -22.52 -13.83 8.57
CA ASN A 141 -22.23 -12.68 7.72
C ASN A 141 -22.75 -11.35 8.28
N THR A 142 -23.32 -11.35 9.49
CA THR A 142 -24.00 -10.19 10.07
C THR A 142 -23.10 -8.96 10.13
N GLN A 143 -21.83 -9.17 10.45
CA GLN A 143 -20.87 -8.07 10.52
C GLN A 143 -20.50 -7.54 9.13
N PHE A 144 -20.34 -8.41 8.12
CA PHE A 144 -20.11 -8.00 6.75
C PHE A 144 -21.27 -7.16 6.21
N GLU A 145 -22.49 -7.58 6.44
CA GLU A 145 -23.67 -6.85 6.01
C GLU A 145 -23.77 -5.50 6.73
N TYR A 146 -23.55 -5.49 8.05
CA TYR A 146 -23.66 -4.28 8.85
C TYR A 146 -22.55 -3.26 8.53
N TYR A 147 -21.29 -3.62 8.74
CA TYR A 147 -20.17 -2.68 8.54
C TYR A 147 -19.89 -2.42 7.06
N GLY A 148 -20.08 -3.40 6.18
CA GLY A 148 -19.98 -3.21 4.74
C GLY A 148 -21.04 -2.23 4.24
N GLY A 149 -22.27 -2.38 4.70
CA GLY A 149 -23.35 -1.42 4.41
C GLY A 149 -23.05 -0.01 4.93
N LEU A 150 -22.46 0.11 6.13
CA LEU A 150 -22.01 1.40 6.66
C LEU A 150 -20.90 2.01 5.80
N LEU A 151 -19.91 1.23 5.44
CA LEU A 151 -18.78 1.68 4.62
C LEU A 151 -19.25 2.21 3.26
N LEU A 152 -20.11 1.47 2.58
CA LEU A 152 -20.67 1.90 1.28
C LEU A 152 -21.49 3.18 1.39
N ARG A 153 -22.26 3.37 2.48
CA ARG A 153 -22.98 4.63 2.73
C ARG A 153 -22.05 5.82 2.96
N GLN A 154 -20.81 5.59 3.39
CA GLN A 154 -19.76 6.61 3.55
C GLN A 154 -18.93 6.82 2.28
N ASN A 155 -19.44 6.39 1.11
CA ASN A 155 -18.72 6.41 -0.17
C ASN A 155 -17.39 5.63 -0.15
N GLY A 156 -17.25 4.67 0.74
CA GLY A 156 -16.15 3.71 0.74
C GLY A 156 -16.36 2.62 -0.31
N GLU A 157 -15.40 1.73 -0.39
CA GLU A 157 -15.37 0.63 -1.35
C GLU A 157 -15.17 -0.70 -0.64
N ILE A 158 -15.66 -1.78 -1.26
CA ILE A 158 -15.38 -3.15 -0.81
C ILE A 158 -14.39 -3.77 -1.78
N GLY A 159 -13.27 -4.25 -1.24
CA GLY A 159 -12.26 -5.02 -1.93
C GLY A 159 -12.23 -6.47 -1.45
N TYR A 160 -11.36 -7.26 -2.02
CA TYR A 160 -11.19 -8.67 -1.69
C TYR A 160 -9.78 -8.94 -1.17
N HIS A 161 -9.66 -9.60 -0.01
CA HIS A 161 -8.40 -9.95 0.65
C HIS A 161 -8.06 -11.45 0.52
N GLY A 162 -8.82 -12.16 -0.24
CA GLY A 162 -8.69 -13.59 -0.39
C GLY A 162 -9.69 -14.38 0.47
N TYR A 163 -9.68 -15.70 0.30
CA TYR A 163 -10.51 -16.57 1.11
C TYR A 163 -9.99 -16.68 2.54
N ASN A 164 -8.69 -16.86 2.67
CA ASN A 164 -7.93 -16.87 3.92
C ASN A 164 -6.57 -16.21 3.66
N HIS A 165 -5.69 -16.10 4.65
CA HIS A 165 -4.37 -15.48 4.48
C HIS A 165 -3.39 -16.29 3.60
N GLN A 166 -3.86 -17.32 2.91
CA GLN A 166 -3.03 -18.12 2.02
C GLN A 166 -3.04 -17.53 0.60
N PRO A 167 -1.89 -17.47 -0.06
CA PRO A 167 -1.80 -16.88 -1.39
C PRO A 167 -2.44 -17.78 -2.46
N LEU A 168 -2.97 -17.14 -3.49
CA LEU A 168 -3.42 -17.79 -4.70
C LEU A 168 -2.19 -18.12 -5.56
N VAL A 169 -1.54 -19.26 -5.30
CA VAL A 169 -0.42 -19.74 -6.10
C VAL A 169 -0.79 -21.02 -6.83
N LEU A 170 -0.33 -21.13 -8.07
CA LEU A 170 -0.48 -22.35 -8.83
C LEU A 170 0.35 -23.49 -8.21
N PRO A 171 -0.15 -24.75 -8.28
CA PRO A 171 0.64 -25.90 -7.88
C PRO A 171 2.00 -25.91 -8.59
N ASN A 172 3.04 -26.30 -7.87
CA ASN A 172 4.41 -26.42 -8.39
C ASN A 172 5.13 -25.09 -8.70
N THR A 173 4.64 -23.96 -8.24
CA THR A 173 5.41 -22.73 -8.34
C THR A 173 6.54 -22.66 -7.31
N HIS A 174 7.61 -21.98 -7.68
CA HIS A 174 8.79 -21.78 -6.83
C HIS A 174 8.47 -21.09 -5.49
N TYR A 175 7.48 -20.21 -5.51
CA TYR A 175 7.10 -19.36 -4.38
C TYR A 175 6.53 -20.09 -3.16
N GLY A 176 5.93 -21.27 -3.33
CA GLY A 176 5.39 -22.04 -2.21
C GLY A 176 6.44 -22.47 -1.19
N LYS A 177 7.69 -22.69 -1.62
CA LYS A 177 8.80 -23.06 -0.72
C LYS A 177 9.45 -21.84 -0.07
N GLU A 178 9.59 -20.76 -0.81
CA GLU A 178 10.25 -19.53 -0.37
C GLU A 178 9.50 -18.87 0.78
N TYR A 179 8.17 -18.88 0.71
CA TYR A 179 7.31 -18.21 1.69
C TYR A 179 6.58 -19.17 2.64
N ALA A 180 6.94 -20.47 2.61
CA ALA A 180 6.34 -21.52 3.42
C ALA A 180 4.79 -21.58 3.30
N TYR A 181 4.26 -21.33 2.11
CA TYR A 181 2.83 -21.37 1.88
C TYR A 181 2.27 -22.78 1.98
N VAL A 182 1.13 -22.90 2.65
CA VAL A 182 0.35 -24.12 2.69
C VAL A 182 -0.65 -24.10 1.53
N GLN A 183 -0.56 -25.06 0.62
CA GLN A 183 -1.49 -25.20 -0.50
C GLN A 183 -2.58 -26.21 -0.18
N TRP A 184 -3.78 -25.97 -0.68
CA TRP A 184 -4.82 -26.99 -0.65
C TRP A 184 -4.44 -28.16 -1.58
N PRO A 185 -4.23 -29.37 -1.02
CA PRO A 185 -3.59 -30.44 -1.76
C PRO A 185 -4.45 -31.02 -2.89
N ASN A 186 -5.75 -30.82 -2.86
CA ASN A 186 -6.71 -31.50 -3.75
C ASN A 186 -7.56 -30.53 -4.62
N ARG A 187 -7.23 -29.26 -4.67
CA ARG A 187 -7.97 -28.31 -5.50
C ARG A 187 -7.28 -28.12 -6.85
N LYS A 188 -8.04 -28.30 -7.91
CA LYS A 188 -7.62 -27.89 -9.26
C LYS A 188 -7.74 -26.35 -9.32
N ALA A 189 -6.71 -25.72 -9.83
CA ALA A 189 -6.74 -24.30 -10.13
C ALA A 189 -7.79 -23.96 -11.18
#